data_8696b7983c84d7917f453e26a227f7a9
#
_entry.id   8696b7983c84d7917f453e26a227f7a9
#
_cell.length_a   1.000
_cell.length_b   1.000
_cell.length_c   1.000
_cell.angle_alpha   90.00
_cell.angle_beta   90.00
_cell.angle_gamma   90.00
#
_symmetry.space_group_name_H-M   'P 1'
#
loop_
_entity.id
_entity.type
_entity.pdbx_description
1 polymer ?
#
loop_
_entity_poly.entity_id
_entity_poly.type
_entity_poly.pdbx_seq_one_letter_code
_entity_poly.pdbx_strand_id
1 'polypeptide(L)'
;GPFLVVCNHASNFDPLLLGTAMRHHLIHFMAKEELFRNPLMGWFLRYVHTFPVHRGHIDRKAVIESFRVLKSGEVLGIFPEGKRTRGGKVGPFHEGFAGIAIKAKVPVLPAAIVNSEFLPKKTGPVRVIFGKPVPAPQGKASDRDLVKGFSDEIRDIIIAMQNQYKGDAK
;
A
#
# COMPACT_ATOMS: atom_id res chain seq x y z
N GLY A 1 -16.99 4.82 2.86
CA GLY A 1 -16.99 3.35 2.84
C GLY A 1 -15.58 2.80 2.79
N PRO A 2 -15.38 1.49 2.89
CA PRO A 2 -14.06 0.86 2.87
C PRO A 2 -13.41 0.96 1.50
N PHE A 3 -12.08 1.04 1.48
CA PHE A 3 -11.26 1.05 0.26
C PHE A 3 -9.83 0.56 0.55
N LEU A 4 -9.11 0.23 -0.52
CA LEU A 4 -7.67 0.02 -0.43
C LEU A 4 -6.95 1.32 -0.77
N VAL A 5 -5.92 1.67 0.01
CA VAL A 5 -4.92 2.64 -0.44
C VAL A 5 -3.66 1.89 -0.87
N VAL A 6 -3.25 2.09 -2.10
CA VAL A 6 -2.11 1.40 -2.72
C VAL A 6 -1.04 2.44 -3.04
N CYS A 7 0.17 2.22 -2.53
CA CYS A 7 1.24 3.19 -2.59
C CYS A 7 2.60 2.53 -2.91
N ASN A 8 3.51 3.26 -3.57
CA ASN A 8 4.90 2.85 -3.70
C ASN A 8 5.63 2.87 -2.34
N HIS A 9 6.73 2.11 -2.23
CA HIS A 9 7.46 1.95 -0.98
C HIS A 9 8.96 2.19 -1.16
N ALA A 10 9.47 3.27 -0.57
CA ALA A 10 10.87 3.65 -0.66
C ALA A 10 11.54 3.83 0.72
N SER A 11 10.75 4.05 1.78
CA SER A 11 11.25 4.35 3.13
C SER A 11 10.47 3.61 4.22
N ASN A 12 11.11 3.35 5.37
CA ASN A 12 10.41 2.89 6.57
C ASN A 12 9.38 3.91 7.11
N PHE A 13 9.50 5.16 6.70
CA PHE A 13 8.59 6.23 7.10
C PHE A 13 7.30 6.28 6.26
N ASP A 14 7.23 5.57 5.12
CA ASP A 14 6.08 5.63 4.22
C ASP A 14 4.73 5.30 4.89
N PRO A 15 4.61 4.27 5.75
CA PRO A 15 3.35 4.01 6.45
C PRO A 15 2.92 5.17 7.35
N LEU A 16 3.88 5.81 8.04
CA LEU A 16 3.61 6.97 8.91
C LEU A 16 3.21 8.19 8.09
N LEU A 17 3.92 8.45 6.98
CA LEU A 17 3.60 9.55 6.06
C LEU A 17 2.20 9.39 5.48
N LEU A 18 1.85 8.17 5.04
CA LEU A 18 0.54 7.89 4.49
C LEU A 18 -0.55 8.02 5.56
N GLY A 19 -0.32 7.48 6.76
CA GLY A 19 -1.24 7.58 7.89
C GLY A 19 -1.50 9.02 8.32
N THR A 20 -0.45 9.86 8.40
CA THR A 20 -0.61 11.28 8.75
C THR A 20 -1.31 12.09 7.66
N ALA A 21 -1.08 11.76 6.38
CA ALA A 21 -1.75 12.40 5.26
C ALA A 21 -3.25 12.05 5.20
N MET A 22 -3.65 10.88 5.70
CA MET A 22 -5.03 10.37 5.75
C MET A 22 -5.61 10.39 7.17
N ARG A 23 -5.35 11.42 7.94
CA ARG A 23 -5.69 11.54 9.38
C ARG A 23 -7.15 11.31 9.77
N HIS A 24 -8.08 11.33 8.82
CA HIS A 24 -9.50 11.07 9.05
C HIS A 24 -9.89 9.60 8.79
N HIS A 25 -8.93 8.75 8.43
CA HIS A 25 -9.15 7.35 8.16
C HIS A 25 -8.17 6.49 8.96
N LEU A 26 -8.68 5.47 9.60
CA LEU A 26 -7.86 4.45 10.22
C LEU A 26 -7.35 3.50 9.13
N ILE A 27 -6.03 3.51 8.91
CA ILE A 27 -5.40 2.65 7.91
C ILE A 27 -4.76 1.45 8.60
N HIS A 28 -5.11 0.26 8.16
CA HIS A 28 -4.46 -0.97 8.56
C HIS A 28 -3.39 -1.35 7.55
N PHE A 29 -2.17 -1.61 8.02
CA PHE A 29 -1.06 -2.02 7.16
C PHE A 29 -0.69 -3.48 7.37
N MET A 30 0.04 -4.03 6.40
CA MET A 30 0.70 -5.33 6.53
C MET A 30 2.19 -5.13 6.72
N ALA A 31 2.79 -5.82 7.67
CA ALA A 31 4.24 -5.84 7.83
C ALA A 31 4.76 -7.27 7.95
N LYS A 32 6.03 -7.44 7.58
CA LYS A 32 6.73 -8.73 7.65
C LYS A 32 6.62 -9.32 9.06
N GLU A 33 6.21 -10.58 9.20
CA GLU A 33 5.98 -11.24 10.50
C GLU A 33 7.19 -11.15 11.42
N GLU A 34 8.41 -11.23 10.89
CA GLU A 34 9.63 -11.20 11.69
C GLU A 34 9.80 -9.89 12.48
N LEU A 35 9.18 -8.80 12.04
CA LEU A 35 9.18 -7.53 12.77
C LEU A 35 8.39 -7.63 14.09
N PHE A 36 7.43 -8.53 14.17
CA PHE A 36 6.62 -8.76 15.37
C PHE A 36 7.29 -9.65 16.41
N ARG A 37 8.43 -10.30 16.08
CA ARG A 37 9.21 -11.13 17.02
C ARG A 37 9.90 -10.29 18.09
N ASN A 38 10.29 -9.05 17.75
CA ASN A 38 10.74 -8.10 18.76
C ASN A 38 9.53 -7.57 19.52
N PRO A 39 9.45 -7.74 20.87
CA PRO A 39 8.25 -7.40 21.63
C PRO A 39 7.90 -5.91 21.57
N LEU A 40 8.89 -5.02 21.63
CA LEU A 40 8.67 -3.57 21.56
C LEU A 40 8.17 -3.14 20.17
N MET A 41 8.83 -3.63 19.11
CA MET A 41 8.41 -3.36 17.74
C MET A 41 7.05 -3.98 17.45
N GLY A 42 6.80 -5.20 17.90
CA GLY A 42 5.51 -5.88 17.74
C GLY A 42 4.37 -5.16 18.44
N TRP A 43 4.62 -4.63 19.64
CA TRP A 43 3.66 -3.78 20.35
C TRP A 43 3.36 -2.50 19.53
N PHE A 44 4.41 -1.79 19.12
CA PHE A 44 4.26 -0.57 18.32
C PHE A 44 3.50 -0.81 17.00
N LEU A 45 3.85 -1.87 16.27
CA LEU A 45 3.16 -2.21 15.02
C LEU A 45 1.67 -2.49 15.22
N ARG A 46 1.31 -3.21 16.29
CA ARG A 46 -0.10 -3.44 16.63
C ARG A 46 -0.81 -2.15 17.04
N TYR A 47 -0.12 -1.29 17.79
CA TYR A 47 -0.66 0.02 18.18
C TYR A 47 -0.99 0.89 16.96
N VAL A 48 -0.18 0.83 15.91
CA VAL A 48 -0.45 1.52 14.63
C VAL A 48 -1.25 0.66 13.65
N HIS A 49 -2.06 -0.26 14.15
CA HIS A 49 -2.98 -1.10 13.37
C HIS A 49 -2.31 -1.91 12.24
N THR A 50 -1.09 -2.34 12.46
CA THR A 50 -0.36 -3.17 11.51
C THR A 50 -0.44 -4.63 11.90
N PHE A 51 -0.78 -5.51 10.95
CA PHE A 51 -0.85 -6.96 11.17
C PHE A 51 0.25 -7.71 10.39
N PRO A 52 0.66 -8.89 10.88
CA PRO A 52 1.73 -9.66 10.28
C PRO A 52 1.33 -10.31 8.96
N VAL A 53 2.27 -10.43 8.05
CA VAL A 53 2.16 -11.19 6.80
C VAL A 53 3.43 -12.00 6.55
N HIS A 54 3.26 -13.27 6.18
CA HIS A 54 4.32 -14.12 5.65
C HIS A 54 4.55 -13.78 4.17
N ARG A 55 5.80 -13.51 3.81
CA ARG A 55 6.17 -13.23 2.42
C ARG A 55 6.64 -14.49 1.72
N GLY A 56 6.48 -14.54 0.39
CA GLY A 56 6.96 -15.65 -0.44
C GLY A 56 5.90 -16.69 -0.81
N HIS A 57 4.75 -16.67 -0.15
CA HIS A 57 3.59 -17.51 -0.48
C HIS A 57 2.30 -16.81 -0.10
N ILE A 58 1.16 -17.36 -0.51
CA ILE A 58 -0.14 -16.80 -0.15
C ILE A 58 -0.39 -17.02 1.34
N ASP A 59 -0.37 -15.93 2.11
CA ASP A 59 -0.72 -15.97 3.53
C ASP A 59 -2.23 -15.86 3.71
N ARG A 60 -2.88 -16.99 3.96
CA ARG A 60 -4.33 -17.05 4.16
C ARG A 60 -4.80 -16.22 5.36
N LYS A 61 -4.00 -16.13 6.44
CA LYS A 61 -4.34 -15.32 7.63
C LYS A 61 -4.35 -13.84 7.29
N ALA A 62 -3.32 -13.35 6.58
CA ALA A 62 -3.27 -11.97 6.13
C ALA A 62 -4.41 -11.63 5.15
N VAL A 63 -4.80 -12.56 4.28
CA VAL A 63 -5.96 -12.37 3.38
C VAL A 63 -7.27 -12.28 4.18
N ILE A 64 -7.49 -13.16 5.17
CA ILE A 64 -8.68 -13.12 6.03
C ILE A 64 -8.74 -11.81 6.80
N GLU A 65 -7.62 -11.37 7.37
CA GLU A 65 -7.53 -10.12 8.11
C GLU A 65 -7.81 -8.91 7.21
N SER A 66 -7.31 -8.92 5.98
CA SER A 66 -7.62 -7.89 4.97
C SER A 66 -9.13 -7.75 4.73
N PHE A 67 -9.83 -8.88 4.58
CA PHE A 67 -11.28 -8.85 4.43
C PHE A 67 -12.02 -8.43 5.70
N ARG A 68 -11.47 -8.74 6.88
CA ARG A 68 -12.03 -8.28 8.16
C ARG A 68 -11.98 -6.76 8.26
N VAL A 69 -10.82 -6.16 7.96
CA VAL A 69 -10.63 -4.70 7.92
C VAL A 69 -11.61 -4.03 6.96
N LEU A 70 -11.73 -4.54 5.74
CA LEU A 70 -12.64 -3.95 4.76
C LEU A 70 -14.11 -4.12 5.13
N LYS A 71 -14.50 -5.24 5.77
CA LYS A 71 -15.87 -5.46 6.25
C LYS A 71 -16.24 -4.55 7.41
N SER A 72 -15.28 -4.14 8.25
CA SER A 72 -15.53 -3.16 9.32
C SER A 72 -15.65 -1.71 8.83
N GLY A 73 -15.53 -1.49 7.52
CA GLY A 73 -15.66 -0.15 6.93
C GLY A 73 -14.36 0.65 6.93
N GLU A 74 -13.25 0.02 7.31
CA GLU A 74 -11.94 0.64 7.48
C GLU A 74 -11.08 0.55 6.20
N VAL A 75 -9.92 1.19 6.23
CA VAL A 75 -9.01 1.29 5.09
C VAL A 75 -7.87 0.29 5.21
N LEU A 76 -7.59 -0.41 4.12
CA LEU A 76 -6.44 -1.30 4.01
C LEU A 76 -5.33 -0.63 3.21
N GLY A 77 -4.17 -0.39 3.84
CA GLY A 77 -2.98 0.16 3.20
C GLY A 77 -2.05 -0.94 2.70
N ILE A 78 -1.70 -0.90 1.42
CA ILE A 78 -0.83 -1.90 0.80
C ILE A 78 0.30 -1.24 0.03
N PHE A 79 1.51 -1.74 0.27
CA PHE A 79 2.70 -1.48 -0.53
C PHE A 79 2.96 -2.70 -1.41
N PRO A 80 2.44 -2.73 -2.65
CA PRO A 80 2.39 -3.96 -3.45
C PRO A 80 3.75 -4.42 -3.96
N GLU A 81 4.79 -3.61 -3.84
CA GLU A 81 6.17 -3.99 -4.14
C GLU A 81 6.71 -5.06 -3.18
N GLY A 82 6.07 -5.23 -2.01
CA GLY A 82 6.45 -6.20 -0.98
C GLY A 82 7.79 -5.93 -0.31
N LYS A 83 8.56 -4.97 -0.80
CA LYS A 83 9.85 -4.52 -0.27
C LYS A 83 10.08 -3.07 -0.65
N ARG A 84 10.96 -2.37 0.08
CA ARG A 84 11.38 -1.02 -0.29
C ARG A 84 12.23 -1.05 -1.56
N THR A 85 11.94 -0.14 -2.50
CA THR A 85 12.73 0.03 -3.72
C THR A 85 13.82 1.08 -3.50
N ARG A 86 15.01 0.82 -4.06
CA ARG A 86 16.12 1.78 -3.99
C ARG A 86 15.93 2.88 -5.02
N GLY A 87 16.35 4.11 -4.66
CA GLY A 87 16.31 5.27 -5.56
C GLY A 87 14.90 5.75 -5.89
N GLY A 88 13.91 5.41 -5.06
CA GLY A 88 12.55 5.93 -5.16
C GLY A 88 11.81 5.59 -6.45
N LYS A 89 12.25 4.61 -7.24
CA LYS A 89 11.53 4.15 -8.43
C LYS A 89 10.45 3.15 -8.02
N VAL A 90 9.29 3.22 -8.67
CA VAL A 90 8.22 2.22 -8.49
C VAL A 90 8.66 0.88 -9.06
N GLY A 91 8.71 -0.14 -8.23
CA GLY A 91 9.06 -1.51 -8.61
C GLY A 91 7.89 -2.29 -9.24
N PRO A 92 8.10 -3.58 -9.53
CA PRO A 92 7.01 -4.47 -9.93
C PRO A 92 6.04 -4.68 -8.75
N PHE A 93 4.75 -4.80 -9.07
CA PHE A 93 3.70 -5.03 -8.08
C PHE A 93 3.37 -6.51 -7.96
N HIS A 94 3.13 -6.95 -6.73
CA HIS A 94 2.44 -8.20 -6.46
C HIS A 94 0.93 -8.00 -6.61
N GLU A 95 0.27 -8.85 -7.33
CA GLU A 95 -1.14 -8.75 -7.73
C GLU A 95 -2.13 -8.99 -6.58
N GLY A 96 -1.66 -9.38 -5.39
CA GLY A 96 -2.52 -9.74 -4.26
C GLY A 96 -3.55 -8.68 -3.86
N PHE A 97 -3.17 -7.40 -3.92
CA PHE A 97 -4.09 -6.29 -3.60
C PHE A 97 -5.25 -6.21 -4.60
N ALA A 98 -4.98 -6.43 -5.88
CA ALA A 98 -5.99 -6.40 -6.94
C ALA A 98 -7.01 -7.51 -6.73
N GLY A 99 -6.56 -8.73 -6.41
CA GLY A 99 -7.45 -9.84 -6.05
C GLY A 99 -8.31 -9.55 -4.81
N ILE A 100 -7.75 -8.88 -3.79
CA ILE A 100 -8.51 -8.46 -2.60
C ILE A 100 -9.56 -7.41 -2.98
N ALA A 101 -9.20 -6.37 -3.75
CA ALA A 101 -10.10 -5.31 -4.17
C ALA A 101 -11.29 -5.85 -5.00
N ILE A 102 -11.01 -6.71 -5.98
CA ILE A 102 -12.02 -7.34 -6.83
C ILE A 102 -12.97 -8.20 -5.99
N LYS A 103 -12.43 -9.05 -5.11
CA LYS A 103 -13.25 -9.94 -4.29
C LYS A 103 -14.07 -9.19 -3.23
N ALA A 104 -13.52 -8.13 -2.65
CA ALA A 104 -14.22 -7.28 -1.68
C ALA A 104 -15.16 -6.26 -2.35
N LYS A 105 -15.06 -6.05 -3.66
CA LYS A 105 -15.80 -5.05 -4.45
C LYS A 105 -15.60 -3.63 -3.91
N VAL A 106 -14.39 -3.29 -3.52
CA VAL A 106 -14.03 -1.98 -3.00
C VAL A 106 -13.09 -1.24 -3.95
N PRO A 107 -13.16 0.10 -4.01
CA PRO A 107 -12.25 0.87 -4.85
C PRO A 107 -10.83 0.85 -4.33
N VAL A 108 -9.87 1.12 -5.22
CA VAL A 108 -8.47 1.37 -4.90
C VAL A 108 -8.20 2.86 -5.03
N LEU A 109 -7.63 3.46 -3.99
CA LEU A 109 -7.09 4.81 -3.99
C LEU A 109 -5.58 4.72 -4.28
N PRO A 110 -5.12 5.08 -5.49
CA PRO A 110 -3.70 5.14 -5.77
C PRO A 110 -3.06 6.29 -5.00
N ALA A 111 -1.91 6.05 -4.41
CA ALA A 111 -1.11 7.06 -3.75
C ALA A 111 0.35 6.96 -4.19
N ALA A 112 1.04 8.09 -4.26
CA ALA A 112 2.47 8.15 -4.53
C ALA A 112 3.18 8.93 -3.43
N ILE A 113 4.30 8.39 -2.95
CA ILE A 113 5.20 9.09 -2.05
C ILE A 113 6.49 9.41 -2.81
N VAL A 114 6.91 10.66 -2.76
CA VAL A 114 8.08 11.18 -3.47
C VAL A 114 9.09 11.69 -2.46
N ASN A 115 10.36 11.36 -2.66
CA ASN A 115 11.51 11.78 -1.86
C ASN A 115 11.59 11.20 -0.44
N SER A 116 10.76 10.21 -0.08
CA SER A 116 10.85 9.56 1.25
C SER A 116 12.11 8.71 1.42
N GLU A 117 12.73 8.27 0.33
CA GLU A 117 13.99 7.51 0.34
C GLU A 117 15.16 8.27 0.94
N PHE A 118 15.06 9.59 1.03
CA PHE A 118 16.11 10.43 1.61
C PHE A 118 15.98 10.59 3.13
N LEU A 119 14.86 10.19 3.71
CA LEU A 119 14.65 10.31 5.14
C LEU A 119 15.48 9.27 5.94
N PRO A 120 15.98 9.63 7.13
CA PRO A 120 15.95 10.96 7.77
C PRO A 120 17.14 11.86 7.41
N LYS A 121 18.03 11.42 6.51
CA LYS A 121 19.34 12.03 6.28
C LYS A 121 19.34 13.31 5.43
N LYS A 122 18.32 13.52 4.61
CA LYS A 122 18.23 14.68 3.72
C LYS A 122 16.92 15.42 3.94
N THR A 123 17.06 16.74 4.09
CA THR A 123 15.92 17.64 4.12
C THR A 123 15.55 18.01 2.71
N GLY A 124 14.39 17.61 2.27
CA GLY A 124 13.78 17.99 1.01
C GLY A 124 12.28 17.80 1.14
N PRO A 125 11.46 18.41 0.29
CA PRO A 125 10.02 18.24 0.37
C PRO A 125 9.65 16.79 0.08
N VAL A 126 9.16 16.10 1.11
CA VAL A 126 8.49 14.81 0.94
C VAL A 126 7.03 15.09 0.62
N ARG A 127 6.52 14.47 -0.43
CA ARG A 127 5.12 14.65 -0.86
C ARG A 127 4.39 13.33 -0.83
N VAL A 128 3.17 13.36 -0.30
CA VAL A 128 2.18 12.29 -0.43
C VAL A 128 1.10 12.80 -1.37
N ILE A 129 0.90 12.10 -2.47
CA ILE A 129 0.00 12.49 -3.55
C ILE A 129 -1.06 11.41 -3.67
N PHE A 130 -2.33 11.82 -3.73
CA PHE A 130 -3.45 10.91 -3.93
C PHE A 130 -4.02 11.08 -5.32
N GLY A 131 -4.27 9.97 -6.00
CA GLY A 131 -5.01 9.93 -7.25
C GLY A 131 -6.52 9.94 -7.05
N LYS A 132 -7.25 9.72 -8.14
CA LYS A 132 -8.68 9.47 -8.05
C LYS A 132 -8.92 8.00 -7.66
N PRO A 133 -9.94 7.70 -6.84
CA PRO A 133 -10.32 6.32 -6.58
C PRO A 133 -10.68 5.58 -7.86
N VAL A 134 -10.10 4.41 -8.07
CA VAL A 134 -10.37 3.53 -9.22
C VAL A 134 -11.28 2.41 -8.76
N PRO A 135 -12.48 2.28 -9.32
CA PRO A 135 -13.38 1.17 -8.98
C PRO A 135 -12.74 -0.17 -9.31
N ALA A 136 -12.89 -1.16 -8.44
CA ALA A 136 -12.47 -2.51 -8.78
C ALA A 136 -13.30 -3.05 -9.97
N PRO A 137 -12.67 -3.67 -10.96
CA PRO A 137 -13.39 -4.21 -12.12
C PRO A 137 -14.34 -5.32 -11.68
N GLN A 138 -15.45 -5.45 -12.41
CA GLN A 138 -16.39 -6.54 -12.17
C GLN A 138 -15.83 -7.84 -12.74
N GLY A 139 -15.87 -8.90 -11.94
CA GLY A 139 -15.36 -10.20 -12.33
C GLY A 139 -14.94 -11.05 -11.14
N LYS A 140 -14.25 -12.14 -11.43
CA LYS A 140 -13.78 -13.08 -10.41
C LYS A 140 -12.31 -12.81 -10.09
N ALA A 141 -11.94 -12.81 -8.81
CA ALA A 141 -10.54 -12.70 -8.38
C ALA A 141 -9.68 -13.93 -8.78
N SER A 142 -10.29 -14.97 -9.36
CA SER A 142 -9.60 -16.11 -9.98
C SER A 142 -9.22 -15.88 -11.45
N ASP A 143 -9.75 -14.84 -12.07
CA ASP A 143 -9.39 -14.44 -13.43
C ASP A 143 -8.04 -13.69 -13.38
N ARG A 144 -7.00 -14.38 -13.84
CA ARG A 144 -5.61 -13.87 -13.77
C ARG A 144 -5.39 -12.66 -14.64
N ASP A 145 -5.98 -12.62 -15.82
CA ASP A 145 -5.80 -11.51 -16.76
C ASP A 145 -6.47 -10.25 -16.22
N LEU A 146 -7.67 -10.39 -15.64
CA LEU A 146 -8.38 -9.30 -14.98
C LEU A 146 -7.58 -8.75 -13.78
N VAL A 147 -7.09 -9.62 -12.92
CA VAL A 147 -6.32 -9.25 -11.73
C VAL A 147 -5.02 -8.57 -12.12
N LYS A 148 -4.30 -9.13 -13.10
CA LYS A 148 -3.05 -8.56 -13.62
C LYS A 148 -3.29 -7.21 -14.28
N GLY A 149 -4.28 -7.09 -15.16
CA GLY A 149 -4.61 -5.85 -15.86
C GLY A 149 -4.94 -4.72 -14.87
N PHE A 150 -5.73 -5.01 -13.85
CA PHE A 150 -6.06 -4.03 -12.81
C PHE A 150 -4.82 -3.64 -11.97
N SER A 151 -3.95 -4.59 -11.66
CA SER A 151 -2.70 -4.31 -10.96
C SER A 151 -1.76 -3.41 -11.78
N ASP A 152 -1.63 -3.68 -13.08
CA ASP A 152 -0.80 -2.89 -13.99
C ASP A 152 -1.38 -1.47 -14.13
N GLU A 153 -2.70 -1.31 -14.28
CA GLU A 153 -3.38 0.00 -14.31
C GLU A 153 -3.05 0.85 -13.07
N ILE A 154 -3.22 0.30 -11.88
CA ILE A 154 -2.92 1.02 -10.63
C ILE A 154 -1.44 1.39 -10.56
N ARG A 155 -0.55 0.49 -10.98
CA ARG A 155 0.89 0.75 -10.99
C ARG A 155 1.24 1.90 -11.94
N ASP A 156 0.66 1.94 -13.14
CA ASP A 156 0.93 2.97 -14.13
C ASP A 156 0.43 4.35 -13.67
N ILE A 157 -0.73 4.41 -13.00
CA ILE A 157 -1.23 5.62 -12.35
C ILE A 157 -0.22 6.13 -11.31
N ILE A 158 0.30 5.25 -10.44
CA ILE A 158 1.26 5.63 -9.39
C ILE A 158 2.59 6.12 -10.01
N ILE A 159 3.07 5.46 -11.07
CA ILE A 159 4.26 5.90 -11.82
C ILE A 159 4.05 7.29 -12.42
N ALA A 160 2.92 7.52 -13.07
CA ALA A 160 2.59 8.81 -13.66
C ALA A 160 2.55 9.93 -12.61
N MET A 161 1.87 9.68 -11.48
CA MET A 161 1.83 10.60 -10.34
C MET A 161 3.22 10.90 -9.79
N GLN A 162 4.05 9.87 -9.62
CA GLN A 162 5.41 10.05 -9.10
C GLN A 162 6.27 10.89 -10.06
N ASN A 163 6.19 10.63 -11.38
CA ASN A 163 6.98 11.33 -12.38
C ASN A 163 6.60 12.81 -12.50
N GLN A 164 5.33 13.14 -12.35
CA GLN A 164 4.85 14.52 -12.37
C GLN A 164 5.52 15.38 -11.30
N TYR A 165 5.83 14.82 -10.13
CA TYR A 165 6.34 15.56 -8.98
C TYR A 165 7.84 15.36 -8.68
N LYS A 166 8.49 14.40 -9.33
CA LYS A 166 9.96 14.25 -9.22
C LYS A 166 10.72 15.39 -9.89
N GLY A 167 10.16 16.04 -10.88
CA GLY A 167 10.75 17.17 -11.57
C GLY A 167 10.81 18.46 -10.74
N ASP A 168 9.96 18.60 -9.73
CA ASP A 168 9.85 19.82 -8.89
C ASP A 168 10.84 19.85 -7.71
N ALA A 169 11.71 18.87 -7.60
CA ALA A 169 12.64 18.69 -6.48
C ALA A 169 14.07 19.17 -6.78
N LYS A 170 14.22 20.16 -7.69
CA LYS A 170 15.49 20.87 -7.92
C LYS A 170 15.59 22.12 -7.08
#